data_a944c3a20f4a99abd90d9201741a43ee
#
_entry.id   a944c3a20f4a99abd90d9201741a43ee
#
_cell.length_a   1.000
_cell.length_b   1.000
_cell.length_c   1.000
_cell.angle_alpha   90.00
_cell.angle_beta   90.00
_cell.angle_gamma   90.00
#
_symmetry.space_group_name_H-M   'P 1'
#
loop_
_entity.id
_entity.type
_entity.pdbx_description
1 polymer ?
#
loop_
_entity_poly.entity_id
_entity_poly.type
_entity_poly.pdbx_seq_one_letter_code
_entity_poly.pdbx_strand_id
1 'polypeptide(L)'
;MKFSRSIVLAVALIFAWATAGFAAHSAEICQKRIESFNYLVDYSGSMMMNFPSVGKTKMAVAKEVIKRVNDMVPELGYQGGLYTFAPYGAVVNQGPWVRSTLAAGVDSLKDNLETFARFTPMGDGIQAHNGIISQMTPRAAVILVSDGESNRGISPIDEVKAIYAANPNVCFHVISVASSPEGQATLDAIAALNACSVSVKAIDLLKSDAAVDKFVGDVFCQERVAVVEDVVVLRGVNFAFDKYDLTPEAQGILNEAARIIMEHPNMKVQLLGWTDSIGTDAYNLKLSQRRADAVKNYLVAQGVPASRMIAIGKGKS
;
A
#
# COMPACT_ATOMS: atom_id res chain seq x y z
N MET A 1 -48.06 9.09 -25.98
CA MET A 1 -46.67 8.96 -26.40
C MET A 1 -45.79 8.95 -25.15
N LYS A 2 -45.36 7.74 -24.73
CA LYS A 2 -44.41 7.59 -23.56
C LYS A 2 -43.02 7.59 -24.12
N PHE A 3 -42.24 8.64 -23.83
CA PHE A 3 -40.81 8.67 -24.15
C PHE A 3 -40.09 7.66 -23.26
N SER A 4 -39.63 6.58 -23.87
CA SER A 4 -38.67 5.66 -23.26
C SER A 4 -37.35 6.41 -23.08
N ARG A 5 -36.99 6.77 -21.84
CA ARG A 5 -35.65 7.27 -21.51
C ARG A 5 -34.71 6.07 -21.53
N SER A 6 -33.99 5.89 -22.62
CA SER A 6 -32.88 4.96 -22.69
C SER A 6 -31.75 5.46 -21.78
N ILE A 7 -31.51 4.71 -20.71
CA ILE A 7 -30.43 4.99 -19.76
C ILE A 7 -29.14 4.45 -20.37
N VAL A 8 -28.20 5.34 -20.70
CA VAL A 8 -26.89 5.00 -21.25
C VAL A 8 -26.03 4.49 -20.13
N LEU A 9 -25.64 3.21 -20.17
CA LEU A 9 -24.61 2.65 -19.31
C LEU A 9 -23.28 2.79 -20.03
N ALA A 10 -22.31 3.47 -19.40
CA ALA A 10 -20.95 3.50 -19.88
C ALA A 10 -20.20 2.28 -19.32
N VAL A 11 -19.78 1.35 -20.18
CA VAL A 11 -18.75 0.37 -19.84
C VAL A 11 -17.44 0.95 -20.35
N ALA A 12 -16.53 1.31 -19.43
CA ALA A 12 -15.22 1.81 -19.76
C ALA A 12 -14.27 0.62 -20.00
N LEU A 13 -13.73 0.49 -21.19
CA LEU A 13 -12.59 -0.34 -21.51
C LEU A 13 -11.35 0.54 -21.58
N ILE A 14 -10.33 0.18 -20.82
CA ILE A 14 -9.09 0.93 -20.73
C ILE A 14 -8.09 0.30 -21.72
N PHE A 15 -7.71 1.04 -22.75
CA PHE A 15 -6.71 0.66 -23.76
C PHE A 15 -5.48 1.54 -23.63
N ALA A 16 -4.30 0.96 -23.71
CA ALA A 16 -3.04 1.69 -23.82
C ALA A 16 -2.65 1.88 -25.29
N TRP A 17 -2.89 3.07 -25.85
CA TRP A 17 -2.35 3.49 -27.15
C TRP A 17 -1.80 4.91 -27.05
N ALA A 18 -0.56 5.07 -27.47
CA ALA A 18 0.11 6.37 -27.52
C ALA A 18 -0.24 7.12 -28.80
N THR A 19 -1.10 8.14 -28.71
CA THR A 19 -1.04 9.32 -29.60
C THR A 19 -1.61 10.54 -28.87
N ALA A 20 -0.94 11.65 -29.06
CA ALA A 20 -1.02 12.96 -28.46
C ALA A 20 -2.42 13.50 -28.08
N GLY A 21 -2.59 13.99 -26.84
CA GLY A 21 -3.47 15.12 -26.60
C GLY A 21 -4.47 15.03 -25.43
N PHE A 22 -4.50 13.94 -24.65
CA PHE A 22 -5.28 13.90 -23.40
C PHE A 22 -4.35 13.61 -22.24
N ALA A 23 -4.53 14.30 -21.11
CA ALA A 23 -3.80 14.00 -19.88
C ALA A 23 -4.17 12.58 -19.43
N ALA A 24 -3.35 11.59 -19.80
CA ALA A 24 -3.47 10.23 -19.32
C ALA A 24 -3.21 10.24 -17.81
N HIS A 25 -4.17 9.80 -17.01
CA HIS A 25 -3.92 9.44 -15.63
C HIS A 25 -3.15 8.13 -15.65
N SER A 26 -1.84 8.18 -15.42
CA SER A 26 -1.03 6.98 -15.26
C SER A 26 -1.26 6.40 -13.87
N ALA A 27 -1.98 5.30 -13.78
CA ALA A 27 -1.98 4.49 -12.56
C ALA A 27 -0.69 3.65 -12.54
N GLU A 28 0.17 3.89 -11.57
CA GLU A 28 1.36 3.04 -11.36
C GLU A 28 0.94 1.74 -10.68
N ILE A 29 1.25 0.60 -11.30
CA ILE A 29 1.05 -0.71 -10.67
C ILE A 29 2.30 -1.09 -9.89
N CYS A 30 2.16 -1.24 -8.58
CA CYS A 30 3.18 -1.76 -7.71
C CYS A 30 3.32 -3.28 -7.90
N GLN A 31 4.47 -3.75 -8.39
CA GLN A 31 4.84 -5.15 -8.29
C GLN A 31 5.46 -5.42 -6.94
N LYS A 32 4.95 -6.40 -6.22
CA LYS A 32 5.34 -6.75 -4.85
C LYS A 32 6.84 -7.05 -4.75
N ARG A 33 7.59 -6.25 -3.98
CA ARG A 33 9.03 -6.43 -3.72
C ARG A 33 9.29 -7.37 -2.56
N ILE A 34 8.51 -7.23 -1.47
CA ILE A 34 8.67 -7.95 -0.21
C ILE A 34 7.44 -8.80 0.09
N GLU A 35 7.60 -9.88 0.85
CA GLU A 35 6.50 -10.73 1.29
C GLU A 35 6.03 -10.36 2.70
N SER A 36 6.95 -9.89 3.53
CA SER A 36 6.66 -9.56 4.92
C SER A 36 7.39 -8.30 5.38
N PHE A 37 6.78 -7.60 6.33
CA PHE A 37 7.41 -6.43 6.95
C PHE A 37 7.03 -6.31 8.42
N ASN A 38 7.91 -5.66 9.19
CA ASN A 38 7.65 -5.27 10.57
C ASN A 38 8.05 -3.83 10.79
N TYR A 39 7.23 -3.09 11.53
CA TYR A 39 7.70 -1.89 12.20
C TYR A 39 8.35 -2.28 13.53
N LEU A 40 9.57 -1.80 13.74
CA LEU A 40 10.29 -1.88 15.02
C LEU A 40 10.46 -0.46 15.54
N VAL A 41 9.64 -0.09 16.51
CA VAL A 41 9.49 1.29 16.98
C VAL A 41 10.21 1.48 18.28
N ASP A 42 11.05 2.49 18.32
CA ASP A 42 11.67 2.96 19.55
C ASP A 42 10.62 3.50 20.53
N TYR A 43 10.57 2.90 21.72
CA TYR A 43 9.62 3.29 22.76
C TYR A 43 10.34 3.78 24.03
N SER A 44 11.53 4.33 23.84
CA SER A 44 12.39 4.89 24.90
C SER A 44 11.89 6.25 25.41
N GLY A 45 12.50 6.72 26.48
CA GLY A 45 12.17 8.03 27.06
C GLY A 45 12.47 9.20 26.13
N SER A 46 13.51 9.12 25.30
CA SER A 46 13.87 10.17 24.34
C SER A 46 12.80 10.38 23.25
N MET A 47 12.05 9.32 22.91
CA MET A 47 10.91 9.41 22.00
C MET A 47 9.73 10.23 22.55
N MET A 48 9.64 10.37 23.86
CA MET A 48 8.62 11.20 24.52
C MET A 48 9.01 12.68 24.59
N MET A 49 10.24 13.01 24.18
CA MET A 49 10.71 14.39 24.15
C MET A 49 10.16 15.12 22.92
N ASN A 50 10.10 16.45 23.04
CA ASN A 50 9.62 17.30 21.98
C ASN A 50 10.51 17.19 20.72
N PHE A 51 9.89 17.07 19.55
CA PHE A 51 10.56 17.18 18.27
C PHE A 51 10.55 18.67 17.86
N PRO A 52 11.68 19.38 17.98
CA PRO A 52 11.70 20.85 17.98
C PRO A 52 11.03 21.50 16.77
N SER A 53 11.15 20.89 15.59
CA SER A 53 10.64 21.43 14.32
C SER A 53 9.12 21.27 14.13
N VAL A 54 8.43 20.49 15.01
CA VAL A 54 7.02 20.12 14.82
C VAL A 54 6.13 20.52 16.00
N GLY A 55 6.72 20.71 17.21
CA GLY A 55 5.96 21.00 18.41
C GLY A 55 5.14 19.84 18.97
N LYS A 56 5.45 18.61 18.53
CA LYS A 56 4.91 17.34 19.02
C LYS A 56 6.03 16.48 19.61
N THR A 57 5.70 15.45 20.39
CA THR A 57 6.71 14.46 20.78
C THR A 57 7.21 13.67 19.58
N LYS A 58 8.46 13.16 19.64
CA LYS A 58 8.99 12.29 18.57
C LYS A 58 8.10 11.06 18.37
N MET A 59 7.53 10.52 19.45
CA MET A 59 6.58 9.39 19.36
C MET A 59 5.29 9.78 18.63
N ALA A 60 4.71 10.95 18.92
CA ALA A 60 3.52 11.43 18.20
C ALA A 60 3.80 11.59 16.70
N VAL A 61 4.99 12.09 16.34
CA VAL A 61 5.45 12.17 14.95
C VAL A 61 5.61 10.78 14.34
N ALA A 62 6.26 9.84 15.05
CA ALA A 62 6.43 8.47 14.59
C ALA A 62 5.08 7.78 14.30
N LYS A 63 4.11 7.91 15.22
CA LYS A 63 2.75 7.38 15.05
C LYS A 63 2.08 7.92 13.78
N GLU A 64 2.12 9.24 13.60
CA GLU A 64 1.51 9.90 12.44
C GLU A 64 2.15 9.43 11.14
N VAL A 65 3.48 9.34 11.08
CA VAL A 65 4.21 8.90 9.89
C VAL A 65 3.95 7.42 9.58
N ILE A 66 3.97 6.54 10.58
CA ILE A 66 3.67 5.12 10.39
C ILE A 66 2.25 4.96 9.80
N LYS A 67 1.26 5.70 10.29
CA LYS A 67 -0.11 5.65 9.78
C LYS A 67 -0.18 6.14 8.33
N ARG A 68 0.47 7.26 7.99
CA ARG A 68 0.52 7.76 6.61
C ARG A 68 1.16 6.76 5.66
N VAL A 69 2.28 6.13 6.07
CA VAL A 69 2.90 5.07 5.27
C VAL A 69 1.95 3.87 5.15
N ASN A 70 1.35 3.41 6.25
CA ASN A 70 0.41 2.29 6.26
C ASN A 70 -0.80 2.53 5.35
N ASP A 71 -1.29 3.77 5.26
CA ASP A 71 -2.43 4.12 4.41
C ASP A 71 -2.08 4.01 2.90
N MET A 72 -0.82 4.21 2.55
CA MET A 72 -0.34 4.13 1.17
C MET A 72 0.21 2.76 0.77
N VAL A 73 0.46 1.84 1.72
CA VAL A 73 0.91 0.47 1.39
C VAL A 73 -0.14 -0.23 0.53
N PRO A 74 0.19 -0.74 -0.66
CA PRO A 74 -0.76 -1.42 -1.53
C PRO A 74 -1.21 -2.76 -0.93
N GLU A 75 -2.47 -3.15 -1.15
CA GLU A 75 -3.03 -4.40 -0.62
C GLU A 75 -2.64 -5.61 -1.49
N LEU A 76 -1.39 -6.06 -1.34
CA LEU A 76 -0.81 -7.15 -2.12
C LEU A 76 -0.61 -8.44 -1.29
N GLY A 77 -1.32 -8.59 -0.16
CA GLY A 77 -1.27 -9.81 0.65
C GLY A 77 0.05 -9.96 1.40
N TYR A 78 0.52 -8.91 2.06
CA TYR A 78 1.72 -8.96 2.91
C TYR A 78 1.45 -9.68 4.23
N GLN A 79 2.52 -10.21 4.82
CA GLN A 79 2.56 -10.47 6.24
C GLN A 79 3.13 -9.23 6.94
N GLY A 80 2.55 -8.81 8.07
CA GLY A 80 2.98 -7.60 8.74
C GLY A 80 2.85 -7.68 10.26
N GLY A 81 3.65 -6.85 10.96
CA GLY A 81 3.61 -6.73 12.41
C GLY A 81 4.09 -5.37 12.90
N LEU A 82 3.84 -5.09 14.18
CA LEU A 82 4.27 -3.88 14.86
C LEU A 82 4.85 -4.26 16.21
N TYR A 83 6.08 -3.88 16.43
CA TYR A 83 6.84 -4.18 17.64
C TYR A 83 7.47 -2.91 18.20
N THR A 84 7.73 -2.91 19.50
CA THR A 84 8.50 -1.85 20.15
C THR A 84 9.81 -2.39 20.70
N PHE A 85 10.76 -1.52 20.93
CA PHE A 85 11.89 -1.78 21.82
C PHE A 85 12.02 -0.68 22.88
N ALA A 86 12.69 -0.96 23.99
CA ALA A 86 12.80 -0.07 25.15
C ALA A 86 11.44 0.30 25.82
N PRO A 87 10.60 -0.68 26.21
CA PRO A 87 10.86 -2.12 26.27
C PRO A 87 10.49 -2.85 24.97
N TYR A 88 11.12 -4.03 24.78
CA TYR A 88 10.73 -4.90 23.69
C TYR A 88 9.34 -5.50 23.95
N GLY A 89 8.50 -5.47 22.90
CA GLY A 89 7.15 -6.04 22.97
C GLY A 89 6.44 -6.08 21.62
N ALA A 90 5.54 -7.03 21.46
CA ALA A 90 4.65 -7.08 20.31
C ALA A 90 3.41 -6.21 20.56
N VAL A 91 3.11 -5.30 19.66
CA VAL A 91 1.87 -4.50 19.63
C VAL A 91 0.88 -5.14 18.65
N VAL A 92 1.36 -5.53 17.49
CA VAL A 92 0.64 -6.36 16.52
C VAL A 92 1.57 -7.51 16.15
N ASN A 93 1.15 -8.73 16.44
CA ASN A 93 1.94 -9.92 16.13
C ASN A 93 2.08 -10.08 14.62
N GLN A 94 3.19 -10.72 14.19
CA GLN A 94 3.41 -11.13 12.80
C GLN A 94 2.25 -12.00 12.31
N GLY A 95 1.65 -11.61 11.19
CA GLY A 95 0.52 -12.31 10.59
C GLY A 95 0.05 -11.62 9.31
N PRO A 96 -1.07 -12.06 8.71
CA PRO A 96 -1.65 -11.38 7.55
C PRO A 96 -1.85 -9.89 7.86
N TRP A 97 -1.23 -9.04 7.06
CA TRP A 97 -1.34 -7.59 7.26
C TRP A 97 -2.75 -7.11 6.93
N VAL A 98 -3.32 -6.39 7.89
CA VAL A 98 -4.60 -5.67 7.75
C VAL A 98 -4.36 -4.21 8.15
N ARG A 99 -4.59 -3.29 7.23
CA ARG A 99 -4.35 -1.85 7.40
C ARG A 99 -4.95 -1.29 8.70
N SER A 100 -6.22 -1.59 8.97
CA SER A 100 -6.91 -1.10 10.16
C SER A 100 -6.36 -1.69 11.46
N THR A 101 -5.94 -2.95 11.46
CA THR A 101 -5.33 -3.60 12.62
C THR A 101 -4.00 -2.96 12.97
N LEU A 102 -3.16 -2.69 11.97
CA LEU A 102 -1.88 -2.02 12.19
C LEU A 102 -2.09 -0.58 12.67
N ALA A 103 -3.03 0.16 12.07
CA ALA A 103 -3.38 1.52 12.49
C ALA A 103 -3.86 1.55 13.96
N ALA A 104 -4.73 0.63 14.36
CA ALA A 104 -5.18 0.51 15.74
C ALA A 104 -4.03 0.17 16.72
N GLY A 105 -3.09 -0.69 16.29
CA GLY A 105 -1.87 -0.97 17.04
C GLY A 105 -1.03 0.28 17.25
N VAL A 106 -0.83 1.09 16.20
CA VAL A 106 -0.10 2.37 16.30
C VAL A 106 -0.82 3.34 17.24
N ASP A 107 -2.15 3.42 17.16
CA ASP A 107 -2.95 4.29 18.03
C ASP A 107 -2.83 3.89 19.51
N SER A 108 -2.65 2.61 19.82
CA SER A 108 -2.48 2.11 21.19
C SER A 108 -1.16 2.52 21.84
N LEU A 109 -0.15 2.92 21.07
CA LEU A 109 1.12 3.43 21.59
C LEU A 109 0.89 4.79 22.28
N LYS A 110 1.31 4.90 23.53
CA LYS A 110 1.25 6.17 24.27
C LYS A 110 2.37 7.10 23.79
N ASP A 111 2.06 8.38 23.66
CA ASP A 111 2.99 9.42 23.19
C ASP A 111 3.28 10.51 24.25
N ASN A 112 2.80 10.29 25.46
CA ASN A 112 2.90 11.22 26.59
C ASN A 112 3.25 10.50 27.91
N LEU A 113 4.14 9.50 27.86
CA LEU A 113 4.56 8.80 29.07
C LEU A 113 5.43 9.72 29.94
N GLU A 114 5.00 9.97 31.19
CA GLU A 114 5.82 10.57 32.23
C GLU A 114 6.87 9.55 32.72
N THR A 115 7.86 9.24 31.87
CA THR A 115 8.91 8.28 32.22
C THR A 115 10.27 8.95 32.13
N PHE A 116 10.72 9.51 33.24
CA PHE A 116 12.13 9.89 33.40
C PHE A 116 13.00 8.62 33.43
N ALA A 117 14.16 8.68 32.74
CA ALA A 117 15.22 7.67 32.79
C ALA A 117 14.93 6.28 32.14
N ARG A 118 14.20 6.20 31.05
CA ARG A 118 14.27 5.03 30.19
C ARG A 118 15.50 5.10 29.30
N PHE A 119 16.45 4.20 29.56
CA PHE A 119 17.59 3.99 28.66
C PHE A 119 17.11 3.44 27.32
N THR A 120 17.90 3.69 26.27
CA THR A 120 17.64 3.18 24.93
C THR A 120 18.67 2.07 24.59
N PRO A 121 18.39 0.80 24.97
CA PRO A 121 19.21 -0.34 24.56
C PRO A 121 18.79 -0.76 23.13
N MET A 122 19.10 0.05 22.12
CA MET A 122 18.64 -0.17 20.75
C MET A 122 19.17 -1.50 20.19
N GLY A 123 20.46 -1.80 20.39
CA GLY A 123 21.04 -3.05 19.93
C GLY A 123 20.39 -4.28 20.58
N ASP A 124 20.14 -4.23 21.91
CA ASP A 124 19.45 -5.32 22.61
C ASP A 124 18.01 -5.48 22.09
N GLY A 125 17.36 -4.37 21.77
CA GLY A 125 16.00 -4.38 21.18
C GLY A 125 15.96 -5.01 19.78
N ILE A 126 16.95 -4.69 18.93
CA ILE A 126 17.12 -5.31 17.62
C ILE A 126 17.43 -6.81 17.77
N GLN A 127 18.30 -7.17 18.71
CA GLN A 127 18.62 -8.57 19.02
C GLN A 127 17.38 -9.36 19.47
N ALA A 128 16.58 -8.77 20.37
CA ALA A 128 15.33 -9.41 20.82
C ALA A 128 14.34 -9.64 19.67
N HIS A 129 14.38 -8.80 18.63
CA HIS A 129 13.53 -8.93 17.45
C HIS A 129 14.02 -10.01 16.46
N ASN A 130 15.24 -10.50 16.58
CA ASN A 130 15.83 -11.49 15.67
C ASN A 130 15.03 -12.80 15.60
N GLY A 131 14.40 -13.21 16.72
CA GLY A 131 13.51 -14.37 16.75
C GLY A 131 12.28 -14.24 15.85
N ILE A 132 11.79 -13.00 15.65
CA ILE A 132 10.71 -12.71 14.69
C ILE A 132 11.26 -12.63 13.27
N ILE A 133 12.40 -11.93 13.08
CA ILE A 133 13.05 -11.78 11.77
C ILE A 133 13.33 -13.14 11.13
N SER A 134 13.83 -14.10 11.89
CA SER A 134 14.15 -15.45 11.39
C SER A 134 12.92 -16.27 10.96
N GLN A 135 11.71 -15.87 11.37
CA GLN A 135 10.44 -16.48 11.01
C GLN A 135 9.68 -15.74 9.91
N MET A 136 10.16 -14.55 9.52
CA MET A 136 9.54 -13.78 8.45
C MET A 136 9.67 -14.49 7.11
N THR A 137 8.62 -14.43 6.30
CA THR A 137 8.68 -14.93 4.92
C THR A 137 9.79 -14.20 4.15
N PRO A 138 10.68 -14.91 3.43
CA PRO A 138 11.81 -14.32 2.70
C PRO A 138 11.40 -13.18 1.76
N ARG A 139 12.34 -12.25 1.57
CA ARG A 139 12.17 -10.88 1.12
C ARG A 139 11.39 -10.07 2.16
N ALA A 140 12.02 -9.93 3.33
CA ALA A 140 11.46 -9.28 4.50
C ALA A 140 12.01 -7.86 4.69
N ALA A 141 11.20 -6.97 5.22
CA ALA A 141 11.60 -5.61 5.59
C ALA A 141 11.39 -5.37 7.10
N VAL A 142 12.40 -4.86 7.76
CA VAL A 142 12.28 -4.27 9.10
C VAL A 142 12.34 -2.76 8.97
N ILE A 143 11.27 -2.07 9.30
CA ILE A 143 11.18 -0.61 9.26
C ILE A 143 11.45 -0.11 10.68
N LEU A 144 12.70 0.29 10.92
CA LEU A 144 13.16 0.85 12.19
C LEU A 144 12.72 2.32 12.28
N VAL A 145 11.95 2.64 13.32
CA VAL A 145 11.49 4.00 13.60
C VAL A 145 12.09 4.44 14.92
N SER A 146 13.08 5.32 14.91
CA SER A 146 13.83 5.71 16.10
C SER A 146 14.43 7.12 15.96
N ASP A 147 14.82 7.71 17.08
CA ASP A 147 15.66 8.92 17.13
C ASP A 147 17.17 8.62 17.11
N GLY A 148 17.53 7.34 17.05
CA GLY A 148 18.92 6.91 16.96
C GLY A 148 19.72 6.98 18.26
N GLU A 149 19.14 7.45 19.34
CA GLU A 149 19.78 7.47 20.65
C GLU A 149 19.99 6.03 21.13
N SER A 150 21.26 5.62 21.29
CA SER A 150 21.63 4.31 21.84
C SER A 150 22.64 4.52 22.94
N ASN A 151 22.18 4.51 24.17
CA ASN A 151 22.99 4.89 25.33
C ASN A 151 23.28 3.72 26.29
N ARG A 152 22.86 2.50 25.93
CA ARG A 152 23.09 1.28 26.70
C ARG A 152 22.98 0.04 25.83
N GLY A 153 23.60 -1.05 26.31
CA GLY A 153 23.53 -2.35 25.65
C GLY A 153 24.55 -2.54 24.53
N ILE A 154 24.28 -3.49 23.67
CA ILE A 154 25.16 -3.82 22.53
C ILE A 154 25.03 -2.78 21.42
N SER A 155 26.03 -2.76 20.54
CA SER A 155 26.02 -1.85 19.38
C SER A 155 24.89 -2.21 18.42
N PRO A 156 23.98 -1.29 18.11
CA PRO A 156 22.90 -1.56 17.16
C PRO A 156 23.42 -1.82 15.74
N ILE A 157 24.56 -1.20 15.37
CA ILE A 157 25.21 -1.39 14.07
C ILE A 157 25.74 -2.81 13.95
N ASP A 158 26.40 -3.32 15.01
CA ASP A 158 26.99 -4.66 14.99
C ASP A 158 25.89 -5.73 15.01
N GLU A 159 24.79 -5.48 15.71
CA GLU A 159 23.65 -6.40 15.72
C GLU A 159 22.97 -6.48 14.35
N VAL A 160 22.76 -5.35 13.67
CA VAL A 160 22.20 -5.36 12.30
C VAL A 160 23.15 -6.07 11.32
N LYS A 161 24.47 -5.90 11.45
CA LYS A 161 25.46 -6.69 10.66
C LYS A 161 25.32 -8.19 10.91
N ALA A 162 25.19 -8.61 12.17
CA ALA A 162 24.99 -10.02 12.52
C ALA A 162 23.68 -10.58 11.93
N ILE A 163 22.59 -9.78 11.98
CA ILE A 163 21.30 -10.16 11.37
C ILE A 163 21.44 -10.30 9.86
N TYR A 164 22.09 -9.39 9.15
CA TYR A 164 22.31 -9.51 7.72
C TYR A 164 23.14 -10.75 7.34
N ALA A 165 24.13 -11.11 8.16
CA ALA A 165 24.93 -12.31 7.94
C ALA A 165 24.11 -13.60 8.09
N ALA A 166 23.15 -13.61 9.02
CA ALA A 166 22.29 -14.76 9.28
C ALA A 166 21.05 -14.82 8.38
N ASN A 167 20.56 -13.65 7.92
CA ASN A 167 19.29 -13.50 7.19
C ASN A 167 19.49 -12.62 5.94
N PRO A 168 20.08 -13.17 4.86
CA PRO A 168 20.43 -12.38 3.66
C PRO A 168 19.23 -11.81 2.90
N ASN A 169 18.02 -12.28 3.19
CA ASN A 169 16.76 -11.86 2.56
C ASN A 169 15.98 -10.83 3.38
N VAL A 170 16.58 -10.28 4.44
CA VAL A 170 15.98 -9.19 5.22
C VAL A 170 16.62 -7.86 4.82
N CYS A 171 15.83 -6.78 4.87
CA CYS A 171 16.32 -5.43 4.68
C CYS A 171 15.85 -4.53 5.83
N PHE A 172 16.77 -3.78 6.44
CA PHE A 172 16.43 -2.73 7.40
C PHE A 172 16.23 -1.42 6.65
N HIS A 173 15.07 -0.80 6.83
CA HIS A 173 14.77 0.56 6.38
C HIS A 173 14.64 1.46 7.60
N VAL A 174 14.89 2.74 7.44
CA VAL A 174 14.93 3.69 8.55
C VAL A 174 13.96 4.84 8.33
N ILE A 175 13.10 5.09 9.33
CA ILE A 175 12.35 6.34 9.47
C ILE A 175 12.92 7.07 10.68
N SER A 176 13.69 8.13 10.42
CA SER A 176 14.42 8.88 11.44
C SER A 176 13.54 9.97 12.05
N VAL A 177 13.37 9.94 13.39
CA VAL A 177 12.87 11.05 14.20
C VAL A 177 14.00 11.69 15.04
N ALA A 178 15.25 11.55 14.58
CA ALA A 178 16.42 12.11 15.26
C ALA A 178 16.35 13.63 15.35
N SER A 179 16.77 14.15 16.50
CA SER A 179 16.94 15.56 16.78
C SER A 179 18.38 15.92 17.17
N SER A 180 19.24 14.91 17.33
CA SER A 180 20.68 15.08 17.57
C SER A 180 21.51 14.58 16.37
N PRO A 181 22.70 15.16 16.12
CA PRO A 181 23.62 14.65 15.11
C PRO A 181 24.06 13.20 15.39
N GLU A 182 24.26 12.85 16.64
CA GLU A 182 24.72 11.53 17.08
C GLU A 182 23.68 10.46 16.79
N GLY A 183 22.41 10.74 17.10
CA GLY A 183 21.29 9.84 16.79
C GLY A 183 21.13 9.65 15.29
N GLN A 184 21.19 10.73 14.52
CA GLN A 184 21.13 10.64 13.06
C GLN A 184 22.30 9.84 12.49
N ALA A 185 23.53 10.04 12.99
CA ALA A 185 24.70 9.29 12.53
C ALA A 185 24.56 7.77 12.80
N THR A 186 23.97 7.38 13.93
CA THR A 186 23.69 5.97 14.24
C THR A 186 22.71 5.36 13.21
N LEU A 187 21.64 6.07 12.91
CA LEU A 187 20.63 5.61 11.93
C LEU A 187 21.19 5.56 10.51
N ASP A 188 22.00 6.55 10.12
CA ASP A 188 22.66 6.58 8.82
C ASP A 188 23.66 5.43 8.68
N ALA A 189 24.41 5.10 9.76
CA ALA A 189 25.32 3.97 9.78
C ALA A 189 24.59 2.62 9.63
N ILE A 190 23.43 2.46 10.26
CA ILE A 190 22.57 1.27 10.08
C ILE A 190 22.09 1.18 8.63
N ALA A 191 21.60 2.28 8.07
CA ALA A 191 21.11 2.30 6.70
C ALA A 191 22.22 2.02 5.67
N ALA A 192 23.44 2.47 5.93
CA ALA A 192 24.60 2.26 5.04
C ALA A 192 25.10 0.81 5.00
N LEU A 193 24.65 -0.08 5.91
CA LEU A 193 25.12 -1.47 5.96
C LEU A 193 24.69 -2.30 4.75
N ASN A 194 23.60 -1.94 4.08
CA ASN A 194 23.11 -2.67 2.92
C ASN A 194 22.46 -1.73 1.91
N ALA A 195 22.78 -1.90 0.64
CA ALA A 195 22.22 -1.10 -0.46
C ALA A 195 20.70 -1.26 -0.65
N CYS A 196 20.07 -2.28 -0.07
CA CYS A 196 18.62 -2.43 -0.07
C CYS A 196 17.92 -1.40 0.84
N SER A 197 18.66 -0.80 1.78
CA SER A 197 18.10 0.08 2.80
C SER A 197 17.59 1.40 2.20
N VAL A 198 16.41 1.80 2.67
CA VAL A 198 15.86 3.14 2.42
C VAL A 198 15.83 3.88 3.75
N SER A 199 16.46 5.05 3.81
CA SER A 199 16.44 5.93 4.97
C SER A 199 15.75 7.23 4.64
N VAL A 200 14.83 7.67 5.53
CA VAL A 200 14.06 8.90 5.35
C VAL A 200 13.86 9.60 6.69
N LYS A 201 13.82 10.93 6.67
CA LYS A 201 13.46 11.69 7.85
C LYS A 201 11.92 11.76 7.99
N ALA A 202 11.43 11.50 9.18
CA ALA A 202 10.00 11.56 9.46
C ALA A 202 9.37 12.92 9.11
N ILE A 203 10.12 14.00 9.26
CA ILE A 203 9.66 15.35 8.91
C ILE A 203 9.34 15.49 7.41
N ASP A 204 10.03 14.79 6.54
CA ASP A 204 9.78 14.81 5.10
C ASP A 204 8.51 14.05 4.77
N LEU A 205 8.29 12.90 5.44
CA LEU A 205 7.06 12.12 5.32
C LEU A 205 5.84 12.85 5.89
N LEU A 206 6.00 13.70 6.92
CA LEU A 206 4.92 14.54 7.43
C LEU A 206 4.48 15.62 6.46
N LYS A 207 5.42 16.20 5.71
CA LYS A 207 5.19 17.38 4.87
C LYS A 207 4.76 17.04 3.45
N SER A 208 4.99 15.82 2.97
CA SER A 208 4.85 15.48 1.55
C SER A 208 4.27 14.10 1.34
N ASP A 209 3.09 14.02 0.71
CA ASP A 209 2.52 12.75 0.25
C ASP A 209 3.41 12.09 -0.81
N ALA A 210 4.07 12.89 -1.66
CA ALA A 210 5.03 12.38 -2.63
C ALA A 210 6.24 11.71 -1.96
N ALA A 211 6.68 12.20 -0.79
CA ALA A 211 7.75 11.55 -0.02
C ALA A 211 7.27 10.22 0.58
N VAL A 212 6.03 10.17 1.06
CA VAL A 212 5.43 8.92 1.55
C VAL A 212 5.29 7.92 0.40
N ASP A 213 4.76 8.37 -0.74
CA ASP A 213 4.60 7.54 -1.95
C ASP A 213 5.94 6.99 -2.44
N LYS A 214 6.99 7.84 -2.47
CA LYS A 214 8.33 7.39 -2.82
C LYS A 214 8.85 6.35 -1.84
N PHE A 215 8.73 6.56 -0.53
CA PHE A 215 9.18 5.60 0.48
C PHE A 215 8.44 4.26 0.33
N VAL A 216 7.12 4.29 0.17
CA VAL A 216 6.31 3.09 -0.07
C VAL A 216 6.76 2.39 -1.36
N GLY A 217 6.97 3.13 -2.44
CA GLY A 217 7.48 2.58 -3.68
C GLY A 217 8.83 1.89 -3.53
N ASP A 218 9.77 2.55 -2.89
CA ASP A 218 11.13 2.03 -2.72
C ASP A 218 11.19 0.79 -1.81
N VAL A 219 10.32 0.70 -0.80
CA VAL A 219 10.30 -0.43 0.16
C VAL A 219 9.43 -1.58 -0.33
N PHE A 220 8.24 -1.30 -0.81
CA PHE A 220 7.21 -2.32 -1.05
C PHE A 220 7.09 -2.74 -2.52
N CYS A 221 7.56 -1.91 -3.47
CA CYS A 221 7.41 -2.14 -4.90
C CYS A 221 8.76 -2.45 -5.57
N GLN A 222 8.84 -3.53 -6.34
CA GLN A 222 10.01 -3.86 -7.13
C GLN A 222 10.12 -2.96 -8.37
N GLU A 223 8.99 -2.71 -8.99
CA GLU A 223 8.84 -1.85 -10.16
C GLU A 223 7.48 -1.17 -10.09
N ARG A 224 7.44 0.11 -10.42
CA ARG A 224 6.20 0.83 -10.69
C ARG A 224 6.10 0.99 -12.19
N VAL A 225 5.25 0.17 -12.78
CA VAL A 225 4.95 0.29 -14.21
C VAL A 225 3.86 1.33 -14.37
N ALA A 226 4.18 2.43 -15.06
CA ALA A 226 3.17 3.38 -15.49
C ALA A 226 2.23 2.65 -16.46
N VAL A 227 1.01 2.40 -16.03
CA VAL A 227 -0.04 1.95 -16.92
C VAL A 227 -0.69 3.20 -17.49
N VAL A 228 -0.48 3.44 -18.77
CA VAL A 228 -1.25 4.44 -19.49
C VAL A 228 -2.67 3.90 -19.57
N GLU A 229 -3.56 4.41 -18.73
CA GLU A 229 -4.97 4.08 -18.77
C GLU A 229 -5.66 4.92 -19.84
N ASP A 230 -5.78 4.39 -21.04
CA ASP A 230 -6.72 4.93 -22.02
C ASP A 230 -8.13 4.44 -21.66
N VAL A 231 -8.97 5.32 -21.14
CA VAL A 231 -10.37 5.01 -20.85
C VAL A 231 -11.15 5.02 -22.18
N VAL A 232 -11.47 3.85 -22.68
CA VAL A 232 -12.39 3.71 -23.81
C VAL A 232 -13.80 3.46 -23.27
N VAL A 233 -14.67 4.41 -23.46
CA VAL A 233 -16.09 4.25 -23.13
C VAL A 233 -16.79 3.49 -24.24
N LEU A 234 -17.20 2.24 -24.00
CA LEU A 234 -18.04 1.49 -24.91
C LEU A 234 -19.47 2.04 -24.83
N ARG A 235 -19.82 2.89 -25.78
CA ARG A 235 -21.21 3.38 -25.90
C ARG A 235 -22.08 2.28 -26.47
N GLY A 236 -23.27 2.10 -25.86
CA GLY A 236 -24.25 1.14 -26.35
C GLY A 236 -24.27 -0.21 -25.62
N VAL A 237 -23.36 -0.46 -24.66
CA VAL A 237 -23.49 -1.59 -23.75
C VAL A 237 -24.49 -1.21 -22.66
N ASN A 238 -25.78 -1.38 -22.98
CA ASN A 238 -26.89 -1.00 -22.13
C ASN A 238 -27.59 -2.24 -21.58
N PHE A 239 -28.22 -2.08 -20.42
CA PHE A 239 -29.06 -3.10 -19.80
C PHE A 239 -30.51 -2.59 -19.67
N ALA A 240 -31.47 -3.49 -19.74
CA ALA A 240 -32.84 -3.14 -19.42
C ALA A 240 -32.97 -2.74 -17.94
N PHE A 241 -34.02 -2.03 -17.59
CA PHE A 241 -34.28 -1.62 -16.22
C PHE A 241 -34.27 -2.85 -15.30
N ASP A 242 -33.48 -2.75 -14.23
CA ASP A 242 -33.28 -3.81 -13.23
C ASP A 242 -32.77 -5.15 -13.78
N LYS A 243 -32.09 -5.13 -14.94
CA LYS A 243 -31.52 -6.31 -15.58
C LYS A 243 -29.99 -6.20 -15.72
N TYR A 244 -29.36 -7.35 -15.87
CA TYR A 244 -27.94 -7.52 -16.17
C TYR A 244 -27.69 -8.45 -17.38
N ASP A 245 -28.77 -8.85 -18.10
CA ASP A 245 -28.68 -9.61 -19.34
C ASP A 245 -28.22 -8.69 -20.46
N LEU A 246 -27.27 -9.17 -21.27
CA LEU A 246 -26.71 -8.40 -22.40
C LEU A 246 -27.68 -8.45 -23.58
N THR A 247 -27.98 -7.29 -24.15
CA THR A 247 -28.75 -7.20 -25.39
C THR A 247 -27.94 -7.67 -26.59
N PRO A 248 -28.56 -8.08 -27.73
CA PRO A 248 -27.85 -8.44 -28.95
C PRO A 248 -26.92 -7.31 -29.45
N GLU A 249 -27.34 -6.05 -29.32
CA GLU A 249 -26.53 -4.89 -29.68
C GLU A 249 -25.29 -4.77 -28.79
N ALA A 250 -25.45 -4.97 -27.47
CA ALA A 250 -24.34 -4.97 -26.52
C ALA A 250 -23.37 -6.12 -26.82
N GLN A 251 -23.86 -7.29 -27.18
CA GLN A 251 -23.02 -8.44 -27.58
C GLN A 251 -22.19 -8.13 -28.83
N GLY A 252 -22.78 -7.45 -29.83
CA GLY A 252 -22.04 -7.03 -31.04
C GLY A 252 -20.84 -6.12 -30.69
N ILE A 253 -21.06 -5.15 -29.80
CA ILE A 253 -19.99 -4.24 -29.33
C ILE A 253 -18.91 -5.02 -28.55
N LEU A 254 -19.32 -5.94 -27.70
CA LEU A 254 -18.41 -6.75 -26.87
C LEU A 254 -17.62 -7.77 -27.71
N ASN A 255 -18.14 -8.26 -28.83
CA ASN A 255 -17.40 -9.10 -29.78
C ASN A 255 -16.22 -8.34 -30.38
N GLU A 256 -16.42 -7.09 -30.79
CA GLU A 256 -15.35 -6.25 -31.31
C GLU A 256 -14.32 -5.92 -30.19
N ALA A 257 -14.79 -5.63 -28.98
CA ALA A 257 -13.91 -5.44 -27.85
C ALA A 257 -13.07 -6.68 -27.55
N ALA A 258 -13.67 -7.88 -27.59
CA ALA A 258 -12.95 -9.13 -27.40
C ALA A 258 -11.84 -9.33 -28.42
N ARG A 259 -12.13 -9.04 -29.71
CA ARG A 259 -11.16 -9.12 -30.80
C ARG A 259 -9.96 -8.22 -30.53
N ILE A 260 -10.20 -6.96 -30.18
CA ILE A 260 -9.14 -5.98 -29.86
C ILE A 260 -8.31 -6.44 -28.66
N ILE A 261 -8.95 -6.90 -27.57
CA ILE A 261 -8.25 -7.39 -26.39
C ILE A 261 -7.37 -8.61 -26.73
N MET A 262 -7.83 -9.49 -27.60
CA MET A 262 -7.07 -10.68 -28.03
C MET A 262 -5.88 -10.33 -28.93
N GLU A 263 -5.97 -9.31 -29.75
CA GLU A 263 -4.86 -8.80 -30.56
C GLU A 263 -3.73 -8.16 -29.73
N HIS A 264 -4.03 -7.78 -28.46
CA HIS A 264 -3.08 -7.18 -27.53
C HIS A 264 -2.84 -8.08 -26.31
N PRO A 265 -1.97 -9.12 -26.38
CA PRO A 265 -1.84 -10.15 -25.34
C PRO A 265 -1.42 -9.63 -23.96
N ASN A 266 -0.73 -8.49 -23.90
CA ASN A 266 -0.29 -7.87 -22.65
C ASN A 266 -1.32 -6.91 -22.02
N MET A 267 -2.44 -6.65 -22.72
CA MET A 267 -3.48 -5.75 -22.23
C MET A 267 -4.23 -6.35 -21.04
N LYS A 268 -4.35 -5.59 -19.96
CA LYS A 268 -5.25 -5.86 -18.83
C LYS A 268 -6.43 -4.89 -18.89
N VAL A 269 -7.61 -5.37 -18.53
CA VAL A 269 -8.88 -4.63 -18.71
C VAL A 269 -9.60 -4.51 -17.37
N GLN A 270 -10.03 -3.31 -17.02
CA GLN A 270 -11.02 -3.08 -15.97
C GLN A 270 -12.39 -2.84 -16.60
N LEU A 271 -13.38 -3.57 -16.12
CA LEU A 271 -14.78 -3.44 -16.54
C LEU A 271 -15.53 -2.74 -15.40
N LEU A 272 -15.86 -1.47 -15.62
CA LEU A 272 -16.53 -0.67 -14.59
C LEU A 272 -18.03 -0.60 -14.92
N GLY A 273 -18.88 -1.10 -14.02
CA GLY A 273 -20.32 -1.05 -14.12
C GLY A 273 -20.92 0.06 -13.28
N TRP A 274 -21.89 0.79 -13.82
CA TRP A 274 -22.70 1.79 -13.11
C TRP A 274 -24.18 1.52 -13.24
N THR A 275 -24.97 2.14 -12.38
CA THR A 275 -26.44 2.23 -12.49
C THR A 275 -26.86 3.69 -12.53
N ASP A 276 -28.14 3.94 -12.77
CA ASP A 276 -28.75 5.24 -12.54
C ASP A 276 -28.86 5.57 -11.04
N SER A 277 -29.40 6.73 -10.73
CA SER A 277 -29.59 7.22 -9.36
C SER A 277 -30.79 6.64 -8.61
N ILE A 278 -31.61 5.77 -9.26
CA ILE A 278 -32.83 5.22 -8.67
C ILE A 278 -32.50 4.03 -7.75
N GLY A 279 -33.07 4.01 -6.54
CA GLY A 279 -32.86 2.95 -5.56
C GLY A 279 -31.82 3.30 -4.47
N THR A 280 -31.53 2.35 -3.61
CA THR A 280 -30.53 2.50 -2.53
C THR A 280 -29.10 2.29 -3.04
N ASP A 281 -28.10 2.86 -2.35
CA ASP A 281 -26.69 2.70 -2.72
C ASP A 281 -26.25 1.23 -2.67
N ALA A 282 -26.68 0.50 -1.62
CA ALA A 282 -26.38 -0.92 -1.47
C ALA A 282 -26.98 -1.78 -2.59
N TYR A 283 -28.18 -1.45 -3.05
CA TYR A 283 -28.83 -2.12 -4.17
C TYR A 283 -28.07 -1.84 -5.47
N ASN A 284 -27.79 -0.57 -5.74
CA ASN A 284 -27.10 -0.14 -6.97
C ASN A 284 -25.66 -0.65 -7.05
N LEU A 285 -24.97 -0.76 -5.92
CA LEU A 285 -23.65 -1.38 -5.87
C LEU A 285 -23.71 -2.86 -6.30
N LYS A 286 -24.70 -3.61 -5.81
CA LYS A 286 -24.89 -5.02 -6.21
C LYS A 286 -25.31 -5.17 -7.68
N LEU A 287 -26.21 -4.30 -8.16
CA LEU A 287 -26.67 -4.35 -9.55
C LEU A 287 -25.53 -3.98 -10.53
N SER A 288 -24.76 -2.95 -10.22
CA SER A 288 -23.61 -2.55 -11.03
C SER A 288 -22.53 -3.63 -11.08
N GLN A 289 -22.30 -4.35 -9.96
CA GLN A 289 -21.37 -5.49 -9.94
C GLN A 289 -21.87 -6.63 -10.83
N ARG A 290 -23.14 -7.02 -10.75
CA ARG A 290 -23.73 -8.06 -11.62
C ARG A 290 -23.62 -7.71 -13.10
N ARG A 291 -23.76 -6.43 -13.46
CA ARG A 291 -23.62 -5.93 -14.83
C ARG A 291 -22.17 -6.03 -15.29
N ALA A 292 -21.20 -5.62 -14.48
CA ALA A 292 -19.78 -5.76 -14.78
C ALA A 292 -19.37 -7.23 -14.92
N ASP A 293 -19.90 -8.11 -14.06
CA ASP A 293 -19.64 -9.56 -14.12
C ASP A 293 -20.26 -10.19 -15.38
N ALA A 294 -21.45 -9.76 -15.80
CA ALA A 294 -22.09 -10.25 -17.04
C ALA A 294 -21.24 -9.92 -18.26
N VAL A 295 -20.68 -8.71 -18.35
CA VAL A 295 -19.74 -8.31 -19.41
C VAL A 295 -18.47 -9.15 -19.36
N LYS A 296 -17.87 -9.34 -18.18
CA LYS A 296 -16.68 -10.18 -18.01
C LYS A 296 -16.94 -11.61 -18.48
N ASN A 297 -18.01 -12.21 -18.03
CA ASN A 297 -18.37 -13.59 -18.39
C ASN A 297 -18.59 -13.73 -19.91
N TYR A 298 -19.21 -12.76 -20.54
CA TYR A 298 -19.36 -12.74 -21.99
C TYR A 298 -18.02 -12.69 -22.71
N LEU A 299 -17.12 -11.77 -22.31
CA LEU A 299 -15.78 -11.65 -22.90
C LEU A 299 -14.95 -12.93 -22.71
N VAL A 300 -15.09 -13.60 -21.53
CA VAL A 300 -14.47 -14.92 -21.31
C VAL A 300 -15.01 -15.96 -22.29
N ALA A 301 -16.34 -15.97 -22.53
CA ALA A 301 -16.96 -16.86 -23.51
C ALA A 301 -16.48 -16.58 -24.95
N GLN A 302 -16.04 -15.35 -25.24
CA GLN A 302 -15.42 -14.96 -26.52
C GLN A 302 -13.91 -15.26 -26.57
N GLY A 303 -13.33 -15.92 -25.55
CA GLY A 303 -11.93 -16.36 -25.53
C GLY A 303 -10.95 -15.43 -24.81
N VAL A 304 -11.39 -14.32 -24.21
CA VAL A 304 -10.51 -13.44 -23.44
C VAL A 304 -10.16 -14.10 -22.09
N PRO A 305 -8.88 -14.29 -21.74
CA PRO A 305 -8.50 -14.92 -20.48
C PRO A 305 -9.04 -14.14 -19.27
N ALA A 306 -9.71 -14.84 -18.34
CA ALA A 306 -10.31 -14.24 -17.14
C ALA A 306 -9.29 -13.50 -16.26
N SER A 307 -8.02 -13.96 -16.27
CA SER A 307 -6.90 -13.35 -15.53
C SER A 307 -6.50 -11.96 -16.04
N ARG A 308 -6.92 -11.61 -17.24
CA ARG A 308 -6.67 -10.28 -17.85
C ARG A 308 -7.75 -9.26 -17.53
N MET A 309 -8.84 -9.65 -16.85
CA MET A 309 -10.00 -8.81 -16.65
C MET A 309 -10.42 -8.74 -15.17
N ILE A 310 -10.69 -7.54 -14.70
CA ILE A 310 -11.29 -7.27 -13.38
C ILE A 310 -12.63 -6.59 -13.61
N ALA A 311 -13.70 -7.10 -12.98
CA ALA A 311 -15.03 -6.50 -13.02
C ALA A 311 -15.33 -5.80 -11.69
N ILE A 312 -15.74 -4.53 -11.75
CA ILE A 312 -15.98 -3.68 -10.57
C ILE A 312 -17.30 -2.94 -10.73
N GLY A 313 -18.23 -3.15 -9.79
CA GLY A 313 -19.42 -2.34 -9.65
C GLY A 313 -19.13 -1.04 -8.92
N LYS A 314 -19.53 0.09 -9.49
CA LYS A 314 -19.33 1.43 -8.92
C LYS A 314 -20.60 2.01 -8.28
N GLY A 315 -21.74 1.31 -8.37
CA GLY A 315 -23.02 1.80 -7.89
C GLY A 315 -23.63 2.86 -8.80
N LYS A 316 -24.16 3.92 -8.21
CA LYS A 316 -24.76 5.06 -8.93
C LYS A 316 -23.71 5.87 -9.69
N SER A 317 -24.07 6.34 -10.88
CA SER A 317 -23.28 7.28 -11.69
C SER A 317 -23.51 8.72 -11.24
#